data_841f3e3d07cb9b079f06f1b2b98933d0
#
_entry.id   841f3e3d07cb9b079f06f1b2b98933d0
#
_cell.length_a   1.000
_cell.length_b   1.000
_cell.length_c   1.000
_cell.angle_alpha   90.00
_cell.angle_beta   90.00
_cell.angle_gamma   90.00
#
_symmetry.space_group_name_H-M   'P 1'
#
loop_
_entity.id
_entity.type
_entity.pdbx_description
1 polymer ?
#
loop_
_entity_poly.entity_id
_entity_poly.type
_entity_poly.pdbx_seq_one_letter_code
_entity_poly.pdbx_strand_id
1 'polypeptide(L)'
;MKRIFAFILALACALPLMTQAQQSRPSYIAIEANSGKLLYSSNAEERRPVASLAQVATAMVTLDWVSRTRVPLDTQITVPQEAYGFRAGNPMDLQPGDSLTLRDALYSILLGSDNVSALTVASFVGRDLVSRRGSGMPIPTFVNEMNNLARSLKMEKTRFVAPHGQDFGSSVNESCALDMALLGAYSMQNAAFCYIVTQASRRIAVNSATRGIQMYDITNSNKMMTVVGVDGIKAGSSRAAGPCLMVSATRNAVSRRNPRTGVQGIYAQRMLIVILGTSERYNIAQRMVKEGWSVWESWMANGMDIKDPKEFVQLPSKAAKK
;
A
#
# COMPACT_ATOMS: atom_id res chain seq x y z
N MET A 1 2.65 83.46 -14.54
CA MET A 1 2.52 82.54 -13.40
C MET A 1 1.96 81.22 -13.91
N LYS A 2 2.81 80.20 -14.15
CA LYS A 2 2.41 78.86 -14.65
C LYS A 2 2.46 77.87 -13.48
N ARG A 3 1.31 77.33 -13.11
CA ARG A 3 1.22 76.25 -12.08
C ARG A 3 1.46 74.92 -12.74
N ILE A 4 2.53 74.23 -12.34
CA ILE A 4 2.85 72.85 -12.74
C ILE A 4 2.15 71.92 -11.75
N PHE A 5 1.21 71.09 -12.22
CA PHE A 5 0.61 70.02 -11.48
C PHE A 5 1.48 68.77 -11.65
N ALA A 6 2.11 68.31 -10.60
CA ALA A 6 2.81 67.03 -10.54
C ALA A 6 1.82 65.90 -10.28
N PHE A 7 1.62 64.99 -11.23
CA PHE A 7 0.89 63.73 -11.08
C PHE A 7 1.83 62.68 -10.45
N ILE A 8 1.59 62.31 -9.24
CA ILE A 8 2.27 61.17 -8.59
C ILE A 8 1.49 59.93 -8.96
N LEU A 9 2.11 59.12 -9.86
CA LEU A 9 1.59 57.79 -10.25
C LEU A 9 2.00 56.77 -9.17
N ALA A 10 1.07 56.40 -8.30
CA ALA A 10 1.30 55.33 -7.30
C ALA A 10 1.24 53.96 -8.06
N LEU A 11 2.41 53.38 -8.29
CA LEU A 11 2.55 52.02 -8.81
C LEU A 11 2.28 51.01 -7.67
N ALA A 12 1.06 50.53 -7.56
CA ALA A 12 0.71 49.45 -6.63
C ALA A 12 1.33 48.15 -7.14
N CYS A 13 2.46 47.72 -6.57
CA CYS A 13 3.02 46.40 -6.74
C CYS A 13 2.06 45.37 -6.16
N ALA A 14 1.21 44.80 -6.99
CA ALA A 14 0.45 43.59 -6.64
C ALA A 14 1.46 42.41 -6.51
N LEU A 15 1.94 42.17 -5.31
CA LEU A 15 2.64 40.92 -5.00
C LEU A 15 1.66 39.77 -5.24
N PRO A 16 1.99 38.74 -6.04
CA PRO A 16 1.16 37.57 -6.12
C PRO A 16 1.14 36.93 -4.72
N LEU A 17 -0.04 36.91 -4.09
CA LEU A 17 -0.31 36.05 -2.96
C LEU A 17 0.00 34.62 -3.41
N MET A 18 1.19 34.13 -3.06
CA MET A 18 1.47 32.71 -3.12
C MET A 18 0.44 32.05 -2.19
N THR A 19 -0.58 31.50 -2.80
CA THR A 19 -1.48 30.57 -2.11
C THR A 19 -0.59 29.48 -1.54
N GLN A 20 -0.34 29.56 -0.22
CA GLN A 20 0.18 28.41 0.50
C GLN A 20 -0.76 27.27 0.16
N ALA A 21 -0.24 26.28 -0.58
CA ALA A 21 -0.96 25.05 -0.81
C ALA A 21 -1.41 24.58 0.56
N GLN A 22 -2.70 24.61 0.80
CA GLN A 22 -3.32 24.24 2.06
C GLN A 22 -2.85 22.80 2.33
N GLN A 23 -1.89 22.64 3.26
CA GLN A 23 -1.41 21.33 3.64
C GLN A 23 -2.63 20.56 4.13
N SER A 24 -3.18 19.73 3.27
CA SER A 24 -4.32 18.90 3.61
C SER A 24 -3.97 18.13 4.87
N ARG A 25 -4.86 18.19 5.89
CA ARG A 25 -4.64 17.46 7.14
C ARG A 25 -4.33 16.00 6.83
N PRO A 26 -3.38 15.35 7.54
CA PRO A 26 -3.03 13.96 7.25
C PRO A 26 -4.24 13.05 7.42
N SER A 27 -4.37 12.08 6.51
CA SER A 27 -5.38 11.04 6.61
C SER A 27 -4.73 9.80 7.21
N TYR A 28 -5.34 9.26 8.26
CA TYR A 28 -4.82 8.04 8.88
C TYR A 28 -5.90 7.23 9.59
N ILE A 29 -5.62 5.94 9.75
CA ILE A 29 -6.41 5.00 10.53
C ILE A 29 -5.49 3.98 11.23
N ALA A 30 -5.88 3.55 12.42
CA ALA A 30 -5.33 2.39 13.09
C ALA A 30 -6.47 1.49 13.57
N ILE A 31 -6.41 0.20 13.24
CA ILE A 31 -7.41 -0.80 13.62
C ILE A 31 -6.74 -2.04 14.22
N GLU A 32 -7.47 -2.76 15.07
CA GLU A 32 -7.10 -4.13 15.39
C GLU A 32 -7.67 -5.08 14.32
N ALA A 33 -6.76 -5.84 13.68
CA ALA A 33 -7.02 -6.50 12.40
C ALA A 33 -7.87 -7.79 12.51
N ASN A 34 -8.12 -8.30 13.70
CA ASN A 34 -8.95 -9.51 13.88
C ASN A 34 -10.38 -9.17 14.28
N SER A 35 -10.57 -8.09 15.03
CA SER A 35 -11.89 -7.64 15.50
C SER A 35 -12.47 -6.51 14.65
N GLY A 36 -11.63 -5.75 13.97
CA GLY A 36 -12.02 -4.51 13.32
C GLY A 36 -12.14 -3.31 14.28
N LYS A 37 -11.77 -3.46 15.56
CA LYS A 37 -11.83 -2.36 16.52
C LYS A 37 -11.00 -1.17 16.02
N LEU A 38 -11.66 -0.03 15.88
CA LEU A 38 -11.01 1.24 15.55
C LEU A 38 -10.24 1.73 16.77
N LEU A 39 -8.96 2.01 16.59
CA LEU A 39 -8.07 2.53 17.62
C LEU A 39 -7.84 4.03 17.46
N TYR A 40 -7.57 4.47 16.22
CA TYR A 40 -7.40 5.87 15.84
C TYR A 40 -7.94 6.11 14.43
N SER A 41 -8.44 7.32 14.20
CA SER A 41 -8.92 7.76 12.89
C SER A 41 -8.85 9.26 12.75
N SER A 42 -8.43 9.73 11.58
CA SER A 42 -8.53 11.12 11.16
C SER A 42 -8.63 11.18 9.64
N ASN A 43 -9.67 11.82 9.11
CA ASN A 43 -9.91 11.93 7.67
C ASN A 43 -9.79 10.58 6.93
N ALA A 44 -10.12 9.44 7.60
CA ALA A 44 -9.81 8.11 7.12
C ALA A 44 -10.54 7.71 5.84
N GLU A 45 -11.66 8.35 5.53
CA GLU A 45 -12.46 8.13 4.31
C GLU A 45 -12.19 9.18 3.23
N GLU A 46 -11.28 10.13 3.46
CA GLU A 46 -10.90 11.12 2.46
C GLU A 46 -10.12 10.47 1.33
N ARG A 47 -10.64 10.59 0.10
CA ARG A 47 -10.01 10.04 -1.10
C ARG A 47 -8.75 10.82 -1.45
N ARG A 48 -7.64 10.11 -1.60
CA ARG A 48 -6.31 10.66 -1.88
C ARG A 48 -5.50 9.75 -2.80
N PRO A 49 -4.51 10.29 -3.49
CA PRO A 49 -3.47 9.47 -4.11
C PRO A 49 -2.73 8.65 -3.04
N VAL A 50 -2.36 7.40 -3.38
CA VAL A 50 -1.77 6.43 -2.42
C VAL A 50 -0.36 5.99 -2.77
N ALA A 51 0.22 6.54 -3.83
CA ALA A 51 1.56 6.18 -4.29
C ALA A 51 1.76 4.65 -4.37
N SER A 52 2.96 4.18 -4.00
CA SER A 52 3.33 2.76 -4.06
C SER A 52 2.59 1.86 -3.06
N LEU A 53 1.67 2.37 -2.24
CA LEU A 53 0.78 1.48 -1.48
C LEU A 53 -0.13 0.67 -2.40
N ALA A 54 -0.42 1.14 -3.62
CA ALA A 54 -1.13 0.39 -4.65
C ALA A 54 -0.43 -0.94 -5.01
N GLN A 55 0.89 -1.04 -4.85
CA GLN A 55 1.65 -2.27 -5.11
C GLN A 55 1.26 -3.43 -4.16
N VAL A 56 0.60 -3.15 -3.04
CA VAL A 56 0.01 -4.19 -2.18
C VAL A 56 -1.12 -4.91 -2.94
N ALA A 57 -1.98 -4.18 -3.65
CA ALA A 57 -3.01 -4.78 -4.49
C ALA A 57 -2.41 -5.58 -5.66
N THR A 58 -1.34 -5.08 -6.29
CA THR A 58 -0.60 -5.80 -7.32
C THR A 58 -0.07 -7.15 -6.82
N ALA A 59 0.58 -7.15 -5.66
CA ALA A 59 1.08 -8.38 -5.05
C ALA A 59 -0.07 -9.35 -4.71
N MET A 60 -1.18 -8.86 -4.17
CA MET A 60 -2.32 -9.71 -3.79
C MET A 60 -3.03 -10.31 -5.00
N VAL A 61 -3.31 -9.53 -6.05
CA VAL A 61 -3.87 -10.05 -7.31
C VAL A 61 -2.99 -11.17 -7.87
N THR A 62 -1.66 -10.97 -7.82
CA THR A 62 -0.69 -11.97 -8.30
C THR A 62 -0.72 -13.24 -7.45
N LEU A 63 -0.68 -13.12 -6.12
CA LEU A 63 -0.70 -14.26 -5.21
C LEU A 63 -2.04 -15.02 -5.26
N ASP A 64 -3.15 -14.33 -5.41
CA ASP A 64 -4.47 -14.94 -5.62
C ASP A 64 -4.55 -15.67 -6.96
N TRP A 65 -3.93 -15.10 -8.02
CA TRP A 65 -3.80 -15.76 -9.31
C TRP A 65 -2.93 -17.01 -9.21
N VAL A 66 -1.76 -16.94 -8.57
CA VAL A 66 -0.87 -18.09 -8.30
C VAL A 66 -1.60 -19.19 -7.54
N SER A 67 -2.38 -18.84 -6.53
CA SER A 67 -3.16 -19.81 -5.75
C SER A 67 -4.17 -20.59 -6.60
N ARG A 68 -4.79 -19.91 -7.58
CA ARG A 68 -5.78 -20.51 -8.49
C ARG A 68 -5.18 -21.31 -9.63
N THR A 69 -4.08 -20.80 -10.21
CA THR A 69 -3.46 -21.40 -11.41
C THR A 69 -2.40 -22.43 -11.08
N ARG A 70 -1.88 -22.42 -9.85
CA ARG A 70 -0.76 -23.26 -9.41
C ARG A 70 0.54 -23.01 -10.18
N VAL A 71 0.67 -21.88 -10.86
CA VAL A 71 1.93 -21.47 -11.50
C VAL A 71 3.00 -21.30 -10.42
N PRO A 72 4.18 -21.94 -10.55
CA PRO A 72 5.24 -21.84 -9.56
C PRO A 72 5.77 -20.40 -9.42
N LEU A 73 6.12 -19.98 -8.20
CA LEU A 73 6.70 -18.66 -7.96
C LEU A 73 8.13 -18.49 -8.52
N ASP A 74 8.82 -19.59 -8.85
CA ASP A 74 10.12 -19.60 -9.53
C ASP A 74 10.02 -19.53 -11.07
N THR A 75 8.80 -19.41 -11.60
CA THR A 75 8.58 -19.15 -13.02
C THR A 75 9.29 -17.86 -13.44
N GLN A 76 10.09 -17.97 -14.53
CA GLN A 76 10.75 -16.81 -15.13
C GLN A 76 9.73 -15.93 -15.86
N ILE A 77 9.79 -14.63 -15.57
CA ILE A 77 8.97 -13.61 -16.21
C ILE A 77 9.86 -12.55 -16.86
N THR A 78 9.46 -12.06 -18.02
CA THR A 78 10.26 -11.13 -18.83
C THR A 78 9.71 -9.71 -18.74
N VAL A 79 10.61 -8.75 -18.56
CA VAL A 79 10.30 -7.31 -18.54
C VAL A 79 9.71 -6.91 -19.89
N PRO A 80 8.49 -6.37 -19.91
CA PRO A 80 7.79 -6.05 -21.16
C PRO A 80 8.30 -4.74 -21.78
N GLN A 81 8.00 -4.53 -23.07
CA GLN A 81 8.40 -3.34 -23.80
C GLN A 81 7.79 -2.05 -23.22
N GLU A 82 6.63 -2.13 -22.59
CA GLU A 82 5.96 -1.02 -21.90
C GLU A 82 6.76 -0.46 -20.73
N ALA A 83 7.78 -1.19 -20.24
CA ALA A 83 8.71 -0.72 -19.21
C ALA A 83 9.82 0.18 -19.78
N TYR A 84 9.93 0.33 -21.11
CA TYR A 84 10.94 1.18 -21.72
C TYR A 84 10.81 2.64 -21.23
N GLY A 85 11.95 3.21 -20.83
CA GLY A 85 11.99 4.58 -20.33
C GLY A 85 11.58 4.77 -18.86
N PHE A 86 11.13 3.72 -18.17
CA PHE A 86 10.91 3.80 -16.72
C PHE A 86 12.24 3.93 -15.98
N ARG A 87 12.46 5.10 -15.36
CA ARG A 87 13.68 5.40 -14.57
C ARG A 87 13.37 5.43 -13.07
N ALA A 88 12.27 6.08 -12.69
CA ALA A 88 11.88 6.21 -11.29
C ALA A 88 11.29 4.91 -10.73
N GLY A 89 11.77 4.49 -9.55
CA GLY A 89 11.32 3.25 -8.93
C GLY A 89 11.71 2.01 -9.73
N ASN A 90 12.95 1.98 -10.20
CA ASN A 90 13.57 0.84 -10.90
C ASN A 90 14.93 0.53 -10.23
N PRO A 91 14.94 -0.02 -9.01
CA PRO A 91 16.16 -0.18 -8.22
C PRO A 91 17.16 -1.19 -8.81
N MET A 92 16.70 -2.04 -9.72
CA MET A 92 17.51 -3.05 -10.40
C MET A 92 17.89 -2.64 -11.83
N ASP A 93 17.60 -1.42 -12.24
CA ASP A 93 17.83 -0.94 -13.61
C ASP A 93 17.35 -1.93 -14.69
N LEU A 94 16.17 -2.50 -14.47
CA LEU A 94 15.56 -3.47 -15.37
C LEU A 94 15.25 -2.82 -16.72
N GLN A 95 15.58 -3.55 -17.78
CA GLN A 95 15.33 -3.13 -19.17
C GLN A 95 14.38 -4.13 -19.85
N PRO A 96 13.63 -3.72 -20.89
CA PRO A 96 12.84 -4.65 -21.67
C PRO A 96 13.69 -5.83 -22.17
N GLY A 97 13.17 -7.05 -22.00
CA GLY A 97 13.86 -8.30 -22.31
C GLY A 97 14.64 -8.92 -21.15
N ASP A 98 14.97 -8.18 -20.08
CA ASP A 98 15.51 -8.77 -18.85
C ASP A 98 14.49 -9.73 -18.23
N SER A 99 14.96 -10.74 -17.49
CA SER A 99 14.07 -11.69 -16.82
C SER A 99 14.48 -11.99 -15.38
N LEU A 100 13.47 -12.28 -14.56
CA LEU A 100 13.65 -12.65 -13.15
C LEU A 100 12.49 -13.60 -12.75
N THR A 101 12.62 -14.23 -11.58
CA THR A 101 11.52 -15.07 -11.10
C THR A 101 10.32 -14.23 -10.67
N LEU A 102 9.10 -14.78 -10.78
CA LEU A 102 7.89 -14.14 -10.25
C LEU A 102 8.01 -13.86 -8.74
N ARG A 103 8.69 -14.75 -8.00
CA ARG A 103 9.02 -14.57 -6.59
C ARG A 103 9.89 -13.33 -6.36
N ASP A 104 10.98 -13.21 -7.11
CA ASP A 104 11.92 -12.10 -6.94
C ASP A 104 11.31 -10.77 -7.39
N ALA A 105 10.44 -10.77 -8.41
CA ALA A 105 9.65 -9.60 -8.75
C ALA A 105 8.73 -9.15 -7.61
N LEU A 106 8.06 -10.08 -6.91
CA LEU A 106 7.23 -9.75 -5.74
C LEU A 106 8.07 -9.18 -4.58
N TYR A 107 9.28 -9.71 -4.35
CA TYR A 107 10.21 -9.12 -3.37
C TYR A 107 10.61 -7.70 -3.77
N SER A 108 10.98 -7.48 -5.02
CA SER A 108 11.38 -6.14 -5.48
C SER A 108 10.23 -5.13 -5.39
N ILE A 109 9.00 -5.52 -5.72
CA ILE A 109 7.79 -4.70 -5.58
C ILE A 109 7.56 -4.31 -4.12
N LEU A 110 7.55 -5.28 -3.22
CA LEU A 110 7.12 -5.06 -1.83
C LEU A 110 8.22 -4.42 -0.98
N LEU A 111 9.47 -4.82 -1.13
CA LEU A 111 10.60 -4.27 -0.36
C LEU A 111 11.17 -3.01 -1.03
N GLY A 112 11.55 -3.10 -2.31
CA GLY A 112 12.23 -2.05 -3.07
C GLY A 112 11.30 -1.01 -3.70
N SER A 113 9.99 -1.27 -3.69
CA SER A 113 9.00 -0.39 -4.34
C SER A 113 9.19 -0.27 -5.87
N ASP A 114 9.60 -1.36 -6.51
CA ASP A 114 9.98 -1.43 -7.92
C ASP A 114 8.75 -1.35 -8.84
N ASN A 115 8.70 -0.30 -9.64
CA ASN A 115 7.62 -0.04 -10.58
C ASN A 115 7.74 -0.91 -11.84
N VAL A 116 8.96 -1.21 -12.27
CA VAL A 116 9.21 -2.05 -13.46
C VAL A 116 8.86 -3.50 -13.16
N SER A 117 9.25 -4.03 -12.00
CA SER A 117 8.79 -5.33 -11.54
C SER A 117 7.26 -5.42 -11.45
N ALA A 118 6.59 -4.34 -11.00
CA ALA A 118 5.12 -4.29 -10.96
C ALA A 118 4.48 -4.35 -12.36
N LEU A 119 5.05 -3.64 -13.33
CA LEU A 119 4.64 -3.74 -14.74
C LEU A 119 4.89 -5.14 -15.31
N THR A 120 6.04 -5.73 -14.99
CA THR A 120 6.43 -7.07 -15.46
C THR A 120 5.45 -8.13 -14.98
N VAL A 121 5.13 -8.11 -13.69
CA VAL A 121 4.13 -9.00 -13.10
C VAL A 121 2.75 -8.77 -13.72
N ALA A 122 2.33 -7.52 -13.86
CA ALA A 122 1.04 -7.18 -14.46
C ALA A 122 0.93 -7.61 -15.93
N SER A 123 2.01 -7.48 -16.69
CA SER A 123 2.07 -7.96 -18.07
C SER A 123 2.00 -9.48 -18.13
N PHE A 124 2.75 -10.20 -17.30
CA PHE A 124 2.77 -11.66 -17.27
C PHE A 124 1.43 -12.25 -16.88
N VAL A 125 0.89 -11.88 -15.72
CA VAL A 125 -0.41 -12.34 -15.22
C VAL A 125 -1.53 -11.88 -16.14
N GLY A 126 -1.46 -10.64 -16.62
CA GLY A 126 -2.45 -10.07 -17.54
C GLY A 126 -2.55 -10.83 -18.86
N ARG A 127 -1.45 -11.35 -19.41
CA ARG A 127 -1.48 -12.22 -20.63
C ARG A 127 -2.29 -13.49 -20.39
N ASP A 128 -2.10 -14.17 -19.26
CA ASP A 128 -2.91 -15.34 -18.92
C ASP A 128 -4.40 -14.97 -18.76
N LEU A 129 -4.69 -13.86 -18.11
CA LEU A 129 -6.06 -13.39 -17.94
C LEU A 129 -6.73 -13.04 -19.27
N VAL A 130 -6.01 -12.40 -20.19
CA VAL A 130 -6.49 -12.09 -21.55
C VAL A 130 -6.75 -13.37 -22.33
N SER A 131 -5.83 -14.36 -22.28
CA SER A 131 -5.99 -15.63 -23.00
C SER A 131 -7.25 -16.39 -22.55
N ARG A 132 -7.58 -16.32 -21.27
CA ARG A 132 -8.80 -16.94 -20.70
C ARG A 132 -10.09 -16.18 -21.05
N ARG A 133 -10.01 -14.88 -21.29
CA ARG A 133 -11.17 -14.02 -21.62
C ARG A 133 -11.39 -13.85 -23.11
N GLY A 134 -10.39 -14.15 -23.92
CA GLY A 134 -10.42 -14.03 -25.38
C GLY A 134 -10.15 -12.62 -25.93
N SER A 135 -10.01 -11.58 -25.09
CA SER A 135 -9.75 -10.21 -25.55
C SER A 135 -9.16 -9.31 -24.48
N GLY A 136 -8.53 -8.23 -24.90
CA GLY A 136 -8.00 -7.18 -24.01
C GLY A 136 -6.48 -6.99 -24.14
N MET A 137 -5.97 -5.97 -23.43
CA MET A 137 -4.53 -5.73 -23.28
C MET A 137 -4.09 -6.22 -21.89
N PRO A 138 -2.91 -6.85 -21.76
CA PRO A 138 -2.47 -7.48 -20.51
C PRO A 138 -2.51 -6.55 -19.28
N ILE A 139 -1.80 -5.43 -19.32
CA ILE A 139 -1.69 -4.52 -18.17
C ILE A 139 -3.05 -3.91 -17.77
N PRO A 140 -3.86 -3.36 -18.69
CA PRO A 140 -5.22 -2.93 -18.37
C PRO A 140 -6.11 -4.04 -17.80
N THR A 141 -6.00 -5.27 -18.30
CA THR A 141 -6.75 -6.40 -17.76
C THR A 141 -6.33 -6.72 -16.32
N PHE A 142 -5.04 -6.69 -16.04
CA PHE A 142 -4.53 -6.84 -14.66
C PHE A 142 -5.03 -5.72 -13.73
N VAL A 143 -5.01 -4.46 -14.17
CA VAL A 143 -5.53 -3.32 -13.39
C VAL A 143 -7.03 -3.48 -13.12
N ASN A 144 -7.79 -4.03 -14.05
CA ASN A 144 -9.19 -4.38 -13.81
C ASN A 144 -9.34 -5.43 -12.69
N GLU A 145 -8.41 -6.41 -12.58
CA GLU A 145 -8.40 -7.34 -11.44
C GLU A 145 -8.06 -6.65 -10.11
N MET A 146 -7.15 -5.66 -10.11
CA MET A 146 -6.90 -4.85 -8.90
C MET A 146 -8.19 -4.12 -8.45
N ASN A 147 -8.97 -3.57 -9.39
CA ASN A 147 -10.25 -2.93 -9.08
C ASN A 147 -11.33 -3.96 -8.70
N ASN A 148 -11.30 -5.19 -9.26
CA ASN A 148 -12.16 -6.29 -8.83
C ASN A 148 -11.87 -6.69 -7.38
N LEU A 149 -10.59 -6.81 -7.01
CA LEU A 149 -10.18 -7.04 -5.64
C LEU A 149 -10.68 -5.91 -4.72
N ALA A 150 -10.48 -4.64 -5.09
CA ALA A 150 -10.97 -3.51 -4.31
C ALA A 150 -12.49 -3.60 -4.06
N ARG A 151 -13.29 -3.87 -5.09
CA ARG A 151 -14.74 -4.07 -4.95
C ARG A 151 -15.10 -5.23 -4.03
N SER A 152 -14.40 -6.36 -4.16
CA SER A 152 -14.63 -7.54 -3.30
C SER A 152 -14.34 -7.28 -1.83
N LEU A 153 -13.41 -6.36 -1.54
CA LEU A 153 -13.05 -5.91 -0.21
C LEU A 153 -13.89 -4.72 0.27
N LYS A 154 -14.89 -4.26 -0.51
CA LYS A 154 -15.72 -3.08 -0.23
C LYS A 154 -14.92 -1.78 -0.09
N MET A 155 -13.85 -1.65 -0.85
CA MET A 155 -12.99 -0.45 -0.90
C MET A 155 -13.65 0.62 -1.81
N GLU A 156 -14.67 1.29 -1.31
CA GLU A 156 -15.58 2.14 -2.10
C GLU A 156 -14.93 3.43 -2.61
N LYS A 157 -13.87 3.90 -1.93
CA LYS A 157 -13.12 5.12 -2.31
C LYS A 157 -11.91 4.82 -3.18
N THR A 158 -11.73 3.55 -3.60
CA THR A 158 -10.52 3.09 -4.29
C THR A 158 -10.72 2.97 -5.79
N ARG A 159 -9.75 3.50 -6.53
CA ARG A 159 -9.60 3.31 -7.97
C ARG A 159 -8.13 3.14 -8.33
N PHE A 160 -7.77 1.97 -8.83
CA PHE A 160 -6.45 1.72 -9.39
C PHE A 160 -6.46 2.00 -10.90
N VAL A 161 -5.39 2.65 -11.37
CA VAL A 161 -5.17 2.98 -12.79
C VAL A 161 -3.86 2.37 -13.31
N ALA A 162 -2.98 1.94 -12.42
CA ALA A 162 -1.70 1.32 -12.75
C ALA A 162 -1.29 0.29 -11.68
N PRO A 163 -0.47 -0.73 -12.04
CA PRO A 163 0.02 -1.72 -11.09
C PRO A 163 1.13 -1.20 -10.16
N HIS A 164 1.66 -0.02 -10.42
CA HIS A 164 2.75 0.63 -9.68
C HIS A 164 2.28 1.93 -9.03
N GLY A 165 3.20 2.59 -8.28
CA GLY A 165 2.87 3.80 -7.52
C GLY A 165 3.28 5.12 -8.15
N GLN A 166 3.78 5.10 -9.38
CA GLN A 166 4.22 6.31 -10.08
C GLN A 166 3.03 7.08 -10.66
N ASP A 167 3.07 8.40 -10.53
CA ASP A 167 2.07 9.30 -11.11
C ASP A 167 2.30 9.48 -12.61
N PHE A 168 1.22 9.47 -13.41
CA PHE A 168 1.22 9.82 -14.83
C PHE A 168 0.28 10.99 -15.08
N GLY A 169 0.82 12.21 -15.04
CA GLY A 169 0.02 13.42 -15.14
C GLY A 169 -1.08 13.45 -14.07
N SER A 170 -2.34 13.51 -14.50
CA SER A 170 -3.51 13.44 -13.60
C SER A 170 -3.98 12.01 -13.30
N SER A 171 -3.41 10.99 -13.97
CA SER A 171 -3.78 9.59 -13.72
C SER A 171 -2.97 9.02 -12.56
N VAL A 172 -3.62 8.90 -11.40
CA VAL A 172 -3.01 8.40 -10.16
C VAL A 172 -3.89 7.34 -9.53
N ASN A 173 -3.27 6.40 -8.81
CA ASN A 173 -3.99 5.46 -7.96
C ASN A 173 -4.56 6.21 -6.76
N GLU A 174 -5.86 6.14 -6.58
CA GLU A 174 -6.57 6.80 -5.49
C GLU A 174 -7.24 5.79 -4.57
N SER A 175 -7.24 6.12 -3.28
CA SER A 175 -7.92 5.36 -2.23
C SER A 175 -8.14 6.26 -1.00
N CYS A 176 -8.52 5.67 0.13
CA CYS A 176 -8.54 6.34 1.43
C CYS A 176 -7.83 5.45 2.47
N ALA A 177 -7.55 6.00 3.65
CA ALA A 177 -6.85 5.25 4.68
C ALA A 177 -7.66 4.03 5.16
N LEU A 178 -8.98 4.15 5.24
CA LEU A 178 -9.89 3.05 5.59
C LEU A 178 -9.80 1.90 4.58
N ASP A 179 -9.95 2.19 3.29
CA ASP A 179 -9.89 1.19 2.23
C ASP A 179 -8.53 0.48 2.20
N MET A 180 -7.45 1.25 2.36
CA MET A 180 -6.10 0.68 2.42
C MET A 180 -5.89 -0.19 3.66
N ALA A 181 -6.57 0.09 4.78
CA ALA A 181 -6.56 -0.78 5.94
C ALA A 181 -7.31 -2.11 5.69
N LEU A 182 -8.41 -2.09 4.92
CA LEU A 182 -9.10 -3.30 4.47
C LEU A 182 -8.19 -4.16 3.58
N LEU A 183 -7.47 -3.55 2.64
CA LEU A 183 -6.49 -4.24 1.80
C LEU A 183 -5.35 -4.82 2.66
N GLY A 184 -4.85 -4.07 3.64
CA GLY A 184 -3.84 -4.54 4.59
C GLY A 184 -4.32 -5.74 5.39
N ALA A 185 -5.55 -5.69 5.91
CA ALA A 185 -6.17 -6.79 6.67
C ALA A 185 -6.30 -8.06 5.82
N TYR A 186 -6.71 -7.93 4.56
CA TYR A 186 -6.76 -9.02 3.61
C TYR A 186 -5.36 -9.59 3.32
N SER A 187 -4.41 -8.73 3.02
CA SER A 187 -3.05 -9.12 2.64
C SER A 187 -2.32 -9.87 3.74
N MET A 188 -2.46 -9.43 4.99
CA MET A 188 -1.82 -10.06 6.15
C MET A 188 -2.44 -11.41 6.55
N GLN A 189 -3.48 -11.89 5.85
CA GLN A 189 -3.99 -13.26 5.96
C GLN A 189 -3.27 -14.24 4.99
N ASN A 190 -2.50 -13.72 4.04
CA ASN A 190 -1.76 -14.53 3.07
C ASN A 190 -0.33 -14.79 3.58
N ALA A 191 0.00 -16.08 3.81
CA ALA A 191 1.29 -16.47 4.38
C ALA A 191 2.49 -16.08 3.49
N ALA A 192 2.37 -16.18 2.15
CA ALA A 192 3.43 -15.79 1.23
C ALA A 192 3.65 -14.27 1.26
N PHE A 193 2.58 -13.49 1.29
CA PHE A 193 2.67 -12.03 1.45
C PHE A 193 3.36 -11.65 2.77
N CYS A 194 2.90 -12.21 3.89
CA CYS A 194 3.52 -11.98 5.21
C CYS A 194 5.00 -12.31 5.20
N TYR A 195 5.37 -13.47 4.63
CA TYR A 195 6.76 -13.88 4.56
C TYR A 195 7.65 -12.89 3.78
N ILE A 196 7.14 -12.31 2.68
CA ILE A 196 7.88 -11.33 1.88
C ILE A 196 8.05 -10.02 2.67
N VAL A 197 6.97 -9.45 3.19
CA VAL A 197 7.02 -8.10 3.79
C VAL A 197 7.79 -8.03 5.10
N THR A 198 7.99 -9.18 5.78
CA THR A 198 8.79 -9.27 7.00
C THR A 198 10.31 -9.27 6.74
N GLN A 199 10.75 -9.48 5.49
CA GLN A 199 12.19 -9.53 5.20
C GLN A 199 12.83 -8.14 5.25
N ALA A 200 14.01 -8.04 5.85
CA ALA A 200 14.80 -6.80 5.86
C ALA A 200 15.42 -6.51 4.49
N SER A 201 15.84 -7.55 3.78
CA SER A 201 16.41 -7.47 2.44
C SER A 201 16.29 -8.80 1.70
N ARG A 202 16.51 -8.73 0.38
CA ARG A 202 16.56 -9.91 -0.50
C ARG A 202 17.61 -9.72 -1.58
N ARG A 203 18.48 -10.71 -1.77
CA ARG A 203 19.35 -10.80 -2.94
C ARG A 203 18.56 -11.40 -4.11
N ILE A 204 18.52 -10.70 -5.23
CA ILE A 204 17.74 -11.03 -6.43
C ILE A 204 18.69 -11.22 -7.60
N ALA A 205 18.50 -12.32 -8.35
CA ALA A 205 19.17 -12.55 -9.61
C ALA A 205 18.29 -12.09 -10.78
N VAL A 206 18.85 -11.25 -11.65
CA VAL A 206 18.24 -10.81 -12.90
C VAL A 206 19.06 -11.38 -14.05
N ASN A 207 18.44 -12.09 -14.98
CA ASN A 207 19.06 -12.46 -16.22
C ASN A 207 18.85 -11.32 -17.23
N SER A 208 19.87 -10.47 -17.36
CA SER A 208 19.80 -9.33 -18.27
C SER A 208 20.04 -9.78 -19.72
N ALA A 209 19.20 -9.29 -20.62
CA ALA A 209 19.29 -9.60 -22.04
C ALA A 209 20.63 -9.18 -22.67
N THR A 210 21.34 -8.21 -22.07
CA THR A 210 22.58 -7.63 -22.60
C THR A 210 23.79 -7.78 -21.70
N ARG A 211 23.59 -7.99 -20.37
CA ARG A 211 24.67 -7.96 -19.34
C ARG A 211 24.90 -9.31 -18.67
N GLY A 212 24.16 -10.35 -19.06
CA GLY A 212 24.18 -11.65 -18.38
C GLY A 212 23.53 -11.59 -16.99
N ILE A 213 23.88 -12.53 -16.11
CA ILE A 213 23.30 -12.59 -14.76
C ILE A 213 23.85 -11.43 -13.90
N GLN A 214 22.92 -10.62 -13.39
CA GLN A 214 23.18 -9.52 -12.47
C GLN A 214 22.58 -9.83 -11.10
N MET A 215 23.30 -9.47 -10.01
CA MET A 215 22.83 -9.66 -8.64
C MET A 215 22.53 -8.32 -7.99
N TYR A 216 21.36 -8.20 -7.36
CA TYR A 216 20.93 -6.98 -6.69
C TYR A 216 20.50 -7.27 -5.26
N ASP A 217 20.93 -6.44 -4.31
CA ASP A 217 20.50 -6.50 -2.91
C ASP A 217 19.37 -5.47 -2.71
N ILE A 218 18.14 -5.94 -2.60
CA ILE A 218 16.95 -5.12 -2.39
C ILE A 218 16.65 -5.03 -0.90
N THR A 219 16.70 -3.82 -0.36
CA THR A 219 16.41 -3.53 1.05
C THR A 219 14.96 -3.08 1.23
N ASN A 220 14.35 -3.48 2.34
CA ASN A 220 12.99 -3.06 2.69
C ASN A 220 12.94 -1.55 2.97
N SER A 221 12.20 -0.83 2.15
CA SER A 221 12.03 0.63 2.23
C SER A 221 11.15 1.09 3.41
N ASN A 222 10.48 0.18 4.10
CA ASN A 222 9.68 0.48 5.29
C ASN A 222 10.56 0.62 6.53
N LYS A 223 10.91 1.85 6.90
CA LYS A 223 11.76 2.14 8.07
C LYS A 223 11.14 1.71 9.42
N MET A 224 9.83 1.41 9.46
CA MET A 224 9.18 0.88 10.66
C MET A 224 9.63 -0.54 11.03
N MET A 225 10.29 -1.28 10.11
CA MET A 225 10.78 -2.64 10.36
C MET A 225 11.83 -2.72 11.49
N THR A 226 12.38 -1.59 11.94
CA THR A 226 13.28 -1.51 13.12
C THR A 226 12.52 -1.41 14.44
N VAL A 227 11.21 -1.19 14.41
CA VAL A 227 10.37 -1.07 15.62
C VAL A 227 9.90 -2.45 16.06
N VAL A 228 10.10 -2.77 17.33
CA VAL A 228 9.73 -4.07 17.91
C VAL A 228 8.24 -4.36 17.69
N GLY A 229 7.95 -5.55 17.18
CA GLY A 229 6.59 -6.02 16.88
C GLY A 229 6.07 -5.60 15.51
N VAL A 230 6.76 -4.73 14.77
CA VAL A 230 6.38 -4.39 13.39
C VAL A 230 6.85 -5.50 12.44
N ASP A 231 5.93 -6.01 11.61
CA ASP A 231 6.14 -7.11 10.68
C ASP A 231 5.68 -6.81 9.23
N GLY A 232 5.58 -5.56 8.87
CA GLY A 232 5.24 -5.10 7.52
C GLY A 232 4.70 -3.68 7.55
N ILE A 233 4.16 -3.12 6.45
CA ILE A 233 3.81 -3.71 5.16
C ILE A 233 4.56 -2.97 4.04
N LYS A 234 4.28 -1.64 3.87
CA LYS A 234 4.73 -0.91 2.69
C LYS A 234 4.88 0.59 2.97
N ALA A 235 5.97 1.18 2.51
CA ALA A 235 6.13 2.62 2.37
C ALA A 235 5.98 3.03 0.89
N GLY A 236 5.56 4.26 0.66
CA GLY A 236 5.45 4.85 -0.67
C GLY A 236 5.54 6.37 -0.61
N SER A 237 5.87 6.97 -1.75
CA SER A 237 5.80 8.42 -1.95
C SER A 237 5.72 8.71 -3.43
N SER A 238 4.89 9.69 -3.80
CA SER A 238 4.87 10.26 -5.14
C SER A 238 4.63 11.77 -5.03
N ARG A 239 4.72 12.46 -6.16
CA ARG A 239 4.49 13.91 -6.17
C ARG A 239 3.05 14.26 -5.77
N ALA A 240 2.07 13.50 -6.27
CA ALA A 240 0.66 13.72 -6.00
C ALA A 240 0.25 13.27 -4.59
N ALA A 241 0.78 12.11 -4.12
CA ALA A 241 0.38 11.52 -2.86
C ALA A 241 1.11 12.11 -1.64
N GLY A 242 2.32 12.66 -1.83
CA GLY A 242 3.22 12.87 -0.72
C GLY A 242 3.65 11.53 -0.06
N PRO A 243 4.28 11.58 1.12
CA PRO A 243 4.69 10.37 1.83
C PRO A 243 3.51 9.59 2.41
N CYS A 244 3.43 8.29 2.09
CA CYS A 244 2.41 7.34 2.55
C CYS A 244 3.06 6.14 3.24
N LEU A 245 2.34 5.49 4.16
CA LEU A 245 2.83 4.36 4.93
C LEU A 245 1.69 3.42 5.31
N MET A 246 1.94 2.12 5.19
CA MET A 246 1.09 1.06 5.73
C MET A 246 1.95 0.18 6.64
N VAL A 247 1.51 -0.02 7.87
CA VAL A 247 2.23 -0.78 8.90
C VAL A 247 1.35 -1.89 9.42
N SER A 248 1.95 -3.04 9.66
CA SER A 248 1.42 -4.10 10.49
C SER A 248 2.31 -4.27 11.70
N ALA A 249 1.71 -4.39 12.88
CA ALA A 249 2.39 -4.67 14.12
C ALA A 249 1.67 -5.78 14.89
N THR A 250 2.43 -6.70 15.48
CA THR A 250 1.91 -7.85 16.22
C THR A 250 2.43 -7.89 17.64
N ARG A 251 1.67 -8.55 18.51
CA ARG A 251 2.06 -8.99 19.85
C ARG A 251 1.71 -10.45 20.03
N ASN A 252 2.25 -11.04 21.09
CA ASN A 252 1.88 -12.40 21.49
C ASN A 252 0.38 -12.51 21.69
N ALA A 253 -0.20 -13.63 21.26
CA ALA A 253 -1.59 -13.92 21.53
C ALA A 253 -1.84 -13.98 23.04
N VAL A 254 -2.99 -13.47 23.46
CA VAL A 254 -3.41 -13.50 24.87
C VAL A 254 -4.54 -14.48 25.08
N SER A 255 -4.44 -15.27 26.15
CA SER A 255 -5.54 -16.14 26.60
C SER A 255 -6.39 -15.37 27.60
N ARG A 256 -7.68 -15.15 27.27
CA ARG A 256 -8.62 -14.44 28.14
C ARG A 256 -9.98 -15.12 28.13
N ARG A 257 -10.68 -15.03 29.28
CA ARG A 257 -12.08 -15.43 29.39
C ARG A 257 -12.96 -14.30 28.83
N ASN A 258 -13.82 -14.63 27.88
CA ASN A 258 -14.80 -13.69 27.39
C ASN A 258 -15.77 -13.34 28.54
N PRO A 259 -15.87 -12.06 28.95
CA PRO A 259 -16.69 -11.72 30.15
C PRO A 259 -18.19 -11.92 29.92
N ARG A 260 -18.67 -11.94 28.66
CA ARG A 260 -20.09 -12.16 28.34
C ARG A 260 -20.45 -13.64 28.26
N THR A 261 -19.61 -14.46 27.63
CA THR A 261 -19.90 -15.87 27.37
C THR A 261 -19.27 -16.79 28.38
N GLY A 262 -18.34 -16.31 29.19
CA GLY A 262 -17.54 -17.10 30.13
C GLY A 262 -16.53 -18.04 29.45
N VAL A 263 -16.45 -18.07 28.12
CA VAL A 263 -15.58 -18.97 27.36
C VAL A 263 -14.15 -18.45 27.35
N GLN A 264 -13.19 -19.34 27.62
CA GLN A 264 -11.77 -19.05 27.45
C GLN A 264 -11.43 -19.01 25.96
N GLY A 265 -10.81 -17.93 25.50
CA GLY A 265 -10.38 -17.76 24.10
C GLY A 265 -8.92 -17.35 24.00
N ILE A 266 -8.30 -17.66 22.86
CA ILE A 266 -6.98 -17.16 22.48
C ILE A 266 -7.18 -16.05 21.45
N TYR A 267 -6.73 -14.85 21.77
CA TYR A 267 -6.86 -13.67 20.93
C TYR A 267 -5.50 -13.33 20.30
N ALA A 268 -5.36 -13.60 19.02
CA ALA A 268 -4.24 -13.07 18.24
C ALA A 268 -4.34 -11.53 18.21
N GLN A 269 -3.21 -10.86 18.26
CA GLN A 269 -3.15 -9.40 18.32
C GLN A 269 -2.38 -8.85 17.12
N ARG A 270 -3.06 -8.13 16.24
CA ARG A 270 -2.46 -7.45 15.08
C ARG A 270 -3.07 -6.07 14.91
N MET A 271 -2.23 -5.07 14.87
CA MET A 271 -2.62 -3.71 14.55
C MET A 271 -2.26 -3.40 13.10
N LEU A 272 -3.16 -2.76 12.37
CA LEU A 272 -2.90 -2.19 11.06
C LEU A 272 -3.02 -0.68 11.14
N ILE A 273 -2.03 0.00 10.57
CA ILE A 273 -1.96 1.46 10.54
C ILE A 273 -1.76 1.88 9.08
N VAL A 274 -2.58 2.81 8.61
CA VAL A 274 -2.39 3.47 7.31
C VAL A 274 -2.31 4.97 7.53
N ILE A 275 -1.31 5.60 6.90
CA ILE A 275 -1.06 7.03 6.97
C ILE A 275 -0.81 7.53 5.55
N LEU A 276 -1.54 8.57 5.13
CA LEU A 276 -1.48 9.13 3.79
C LEU A 276 -1.14 10.62 3.83
N GLY A 277 -0.19 11.04 2.97
CA GLY A 277 0.04 12.43 2.63
C GLY A 277 0.75 13.26 3.71
N THR A 278 1.69 12.68 4.48
CA THR A 278 2.44 13.44 5.48
C THR A 278 3.89 12.99 5.64
N SER A 279 4.81 13.95 5.76
CA SER A 279 6.22 13.71 6.10
C SER A 279 6.39 13.07 7.48
N GLU A 280 5.45 13.34 8.40
CA GLU A 280 5.44 12.82 9.77
C GLU A 280 5.00 11.35 9.89
N ARG A 281 4.81 10.65 8.76
CA ARG A 281 4.26 9.28 8.73
C ARG A 281 4.92 8.31 9.71
N TYR A 282 6.24 8.39 9.90
CA TYR A 282 6.97 7.49 10.80
C TYR A 282 6.78 7.84 12.27
N ASN A 283 6.81 9.14 12.63
CA ASN A 283 6.55 9.60 13.98
C ASN A 283 5.12 9.28 14.42
N ILE A 284 4.15 9.52 13.53
CA ILE A 284 2.75 9.17 13.77
C ILE A 284 2.60 7.65 13.95
N ALA A 285 3.21 6.84 13.08
CA ALA A 285 3.12 5.38 13.16
C ALA A 285 3.73 4.85 14.47
N GLN A 286 4.91 5.32 14.88
CA GLN A 286 5.56 4.92 16.13
C GLN A 286 4.68 5.22 17.35
N ARG A 287 4.10 6.41 17.39
CA ARG A 287 3.16 6.79 18.46
C ARG A 287 1.93 5.89 18.45
N MET A 288 1.33 5.63 17.29
CA MET A 288 0.16 4.76 17.18
C MET A 288 0.46 3.31 17.56
N VAL A 289 1.63 2.77 17.22
CA VAL A 289 2.05 1.43 17.68
C VAL A 289 2.17 1.41 19.20
N LYS A 290 2.76 2.45 19.81
CA LYS A 290 2.95 2.52 21.26
C LYS A 290 1.61 2.65 22.01
N GLU A 291 0.78 3.60 21.59
CA GLU A 291 -0.44 4.00 22.31
C GLU A 291 -1.65 3.12 21.95
N GLY A 292 -1.73 2.62 20.72
CA GLY A 292 -2.86 1.85 20.21
C GLY A 292 -3.05 0.53 20.97
N TRP A 293 -1.96 -0.08 21.44
CA TRP A 293 -2.07 -1.26 22.29
C TRP A 293 -2.72 -0.96 23.63
N SER A 294 -2.52 0.21 24.21
CA SER A 294 -3.18 0.61 25.46
C SER A 294 -4.68 0.83 25.24
N VAL A 295 -5.08 1.40 24.11
CA VAL A 295 -6.51 1.51 23.72
C VAL A 295 -7.13 0.12 23.54
N TRP A 296 -6.45 -0.79 22.89
CA TRP A 296 -6.88 -2.17 22.69
C TRP A 296 -7.02 -2.92 24.03
N GLU A 297 -6.00 -2.85 24.88
CA GLU A 297 -6.00 -3.50 26.20
C GLU A 297 -7.12 -2.98 27.10
N SER A 298 -7.35 -1.66 27.10
CA SER A 298 -8.44 -1.03 27.83
C SER A 298 -9.81 -1.52 27.35
N TRP A 299 -10.03 -1.59 26.04
CA TRP A 299 -11.27 -2.12 25.47
C TRP A 299 -11.48 -3.59 25.83
N MET A 300 -10.44 -4.43 25.77
CA MET A 300 -10.51 -5.82 26.18
C MET A 300 -10.82 -5.96 27.68
N ALA A 301 -10.21 -5.14 28.53
CA ALA A 301 -10.44 -5.16 29.98
C ALA A 301 -11.87 -4.74 30.34
N ASN A 302 -12.48 -3.86 29.56
CA ASN A 302 -13.86 -3.39 29.73
C ASN A 302 -14.92 -4.28 29.08
N GLY A 303 -14.57 -5.54 28.77
CA GLY A 303 -15.54 -6.54 28.33
C GLY A 303 -15.75 -6.63 26.82
N MET A 304 -14.95 -5.94 26.01
CA MET A 304 -15.06 -5.91 24.54
C MET A 304 -16.46 -5.46 24.06
N ASP A 305 -17.06 -4.51 24.78
CA ASP A 305 -18.39 -4.01 24.47
C ASP A 305 -18.38 -3.16 23.20
N ILE A 306 -19.31 -3.48 22.29
CA ILE A 306 -19.60 -2.67 21.09
C ILE A 306 -20.68 -1.68 21.49
N LYS A 307 -20.31 -0.49 21.90
CA LYS A 307 -21.24 0.57 22.29
C LYS A 307 -21.70 1.37 21.06
N ASP A 308 -20.83 1.59 20.11
CA ASP A 308 -21.11 2.27 18.84
C ASP A 308 -20.55 1.44 17.67
N PRO A 309 -21.39 1.03 16.70
CA PRO A 309 -20.93 0.35 15.48
C PRO A 309 -19.86 1.12 14.69
N LYS A 310 -19.83 2.45 14.80
CA LYS A 310 -18.80 3.30 14.17
C LYS A 310 -17.39 3.09 14.74
N GLU A 311 -17.28 2.48 15.91
CA GLU A 311 -16.00 2.09 16.49
C GLU A 311 -15.41 0.81 15.88
N PHE A 312 -16.05 0.28 14.84
CA PHE A 312 -15.63 -0.96 14.19
C PHE A 312 -15.61 -0.81 12.67
N VAL A 313 -14.52 -1.31 12.11
CA VAL A 313 -14.37 -1.48 10.65
C VAL A 313 -14.83 -2.89 10.31
N GLN A 314 -15.75 -3.00 9.35
CA GLN A 314 -16.18 -4.29 8.83
C GLN A 314 -15.03 -4.91 8.01
N LEU A 315 -14.30 -5.82 8.62
CA LEU A 315 -13.18 -6.49 7.97
C LEU A 315 -13.66 -7.44 6.85
N PRO A 316 -12.83 -7.64 5.81
CA PRO A 316 -13.09 -8.66 4.81
C PRO A 316 -13.17 -10.03 5.48
N SER A 317 -14.20 -10.79 5.17
CA SER A 317 -14.27 -12.19 5.60
C SER A 317 -13.05 -12.94 5.05
N LYS A 318 -12.47 -13.85 5.85
CA LYS A 318 -11.49 -14.80 5.30
C LYS A 318 -12.12 -15.40 4.06
N ALA A 319 -11.49 -15.14 2.90
CA ALA A 319 -11.97 -15.72 1.65
C ALA A 319 -12.15 -17.21 1.90
N ALA A 320 -13.38 -17.67 1.81
CA ALA A 320 -13.64 -19.11 1.85
C ALA A 320 -12.76 -19.72 0.76
N LYS A 321 -11.80 -20.56 1.18
CA LYS A 321 -10.99 -21.34 0.24
C LYS A 321 -11.99 -22.20 -0.56
N LYS A 322 -12.44 -21.70 -1.70
CA LYS A 322 -13.16 -22.49 -2.69
C LYS A 322 -12.17 -23.13 -3.63
#